data_823ac25319651e7253b010fc71032e4b
#
_entry.id   823ac25319651e7253b010fc71032e4b
#
_cell.length_a   1.000
_cell.length_b   1.000
_cell.length_c   1.000
_cell.angle_alpha   90.00
_cell.angle_beta   90.00
_cell.angle_gamma   90.00
#
_symmetry.space_group_name_H-M   'P 1'
#
loop_
_entity.id
_entity.type
_entity.pdbx_description
1 polymer ?
#
loop_
_entity_poly.entity_id
_entity_poly.type
_entity_poly.pdbx_seq_one_letter_code
_entity_poly.pdbx_strand_id
1 'polypeptide(L)'
;PECRKCKFCLSGKTNLCQAIRETQGKGLMPDGTSRCSYKGKTLFHYMGTSTFANYTVVPEIALAKIRDDAPASKACYIGCGVTTGIGAVINTAKVEEGASTVVFGVGGSGLNVIQGCKLAKASVIVGVDLNPERKNIAEKFGMIAVVNPKDYPDNKLQEKFIELTN
;
A
#
# COMPACT_ATOMS: atom_id res chain seq x y z
N PRO A 1 -7.87 -13.08 -0.31
CA PRO A 1 -8.29 -14.46 0.06
C PRO A 1 -7.09 -15.35 0.33
N GLU A 2 -7.30 -16.44 1.11
CA GLU A 2 -6.29 -17.39 1.55
C GLU A 2 -6.89 -18.80 1.62
N CYS A 3 -6.06 -19.85 1.53
CA CYS A 3 -6.59 -21.22 1.50
C CYS A 3 -6.73 -21.88 2.87
N ARG A 4 -6.12 -21.33 3.91
CA ARG A 4 -6.06 -21.87 5.28
C ARG A 4 -5.42 -23.25 5.44
N LYS A 5 -4.84 -23.81 4.38
CA LYS A 5 -4.33 -25.19 4.36
C LYS A 5 -2.83 -25.27 4.06
N CYS A 6 -2.24 -24.32 3.32
CA CYS A 6 -0.82 -24.35 3.00
C CYS A 6 0.04 -23.96 4.21
N LYS A 7 1.33 -24.28 4.16
CA LYS A 7 2.30 -24.02 5.23
C LYS A 7 2.32 -22.56 5.70
N PHE A 8 2.12 -21.62 4.79
CA PHE A 8 2.12 -20.19 5.13
C PHE A 8 0.84 -19.80 5.88
N CYS A 9 -0.34 -20.29 5.44
CA CYS A 9 -1.58 -20.03 6.15
C CYS A 9 -1.55 -20.63 7.56
N LEU A 10 -1.03 -21.86 7.69
CA LEU A 10 -0.93 -22.54 8.99
C LEU A 10 0.08 -21.88 9.94
N SER A 11 1.08 -21.17 9.41
CA SER A 11 2.05 -20.41 10.21
C SER A 11 1.64 -18.95 10.49
N GLY A 12 0.39 -18.56 10.17
CA GLY A 12 -0.11 -17.20 10.34
C GLY A 12 0.34 -16.20 9.28
N LYS A 13 1.15 -16.62 8.30
CA LYS A 13 1.63 -15.77 7.19
C LYS A 13 0.71 -15.89 5.98
N THR A 14 -0.57 -15.61 6.17
CA THR A 14 -1.64 -15.82 5.17
C THR A 14 -1.47 -15.00 3.90
N ASN A 15 -0.82 -13.83 3.99
CA ASN A 15 -0.42 -13.01 2.85
C ASN A 15 0.55 -13.70 1.89
N LEU A 16 1.22 -14.78 2.32
CA LEU A 16 2.11 -15.59 1.50
C LEU A 16 1.44 -16.87 0.98
N CYS A 17 0.12 -16.96 1.03
CA CYS A 17 -0.63 -18.13 0.57
C CYS A 17 -0.25 -18.53 -0.85
N GLN A 18 0.24 -19.76 -1.02
CA GLN A 18 0.69 -20.25 -2.33
C GLN A 18 -0.48 -20.67 -3.23
N ALA A 19 -1.51 -21.29 -2.65
CA ALA A 19 -2.66 -21.79 -3.42
C ALA A 19 -3.42 -20.68 -4.15
N ILE A 20 -3.54 -19.49 -3.53
CA ILE A 20 -4.24 -18.38 -4.17
C ILE A 20 -3.51 -17.83 -5.40
N ARG A 21 -2.20 -17.97 -5.46
CA ARG A 21 -1.40 -17.47 -6.59
C ARG A 21 -1.70 -18.19 -7.90
N GLU A 22 -2.09 -19.46 -7.83
CA GLU A 22 -2.40 -20.26 -9.01
C GLU A 22 -3.61 -19.73 -9.78
N THR A 23 -4.58 -19.20 -9.09
CA THR A 23 -5.81 -18.62 -9.68
C THR A 23 -5.74 -17.10 -9.83
N GLN A 24 -5.27 -16.42 -8.81
CA GLN A 24 -5.18 -14.95 -8.80
C GLN A 24 -4.27 -14.41 -9.91
N GLY A 25 -3.13 -15.05 -10.17
CA GLY A 25 -2.21 -14.69 -11.25
C GLY A 25 -2.80 -14.87 -12.64
N LYS A 26 -3.82 -15.71 -12.77
CA LYS A 26 -4.57 -15.95 -14.01
C LYS A 26 -5.82 -15.07 -14.12
N GLY A 27 -6.08 -14.20 -13.16
CA GLY A 27 -7.28 -13.36 -13.10
C GLY A 27 -8.56 -14.17 -12.84
N LEU A 28 -8.47 -15.23 -12.06
CA LEU A 28 -9.59 -16.11 -11.74
C LEU A 28 -9.92 -16.07 -10.24
N MET A 29 -11.14 -16.46 -9.91
CA MET A 29 -11.57 -16.74 -8.55
C MET A 29 -10.82 -17.97 -7.99
N PRO A 30 -10.83 -18.19 -6.65
CA PRO A 30 -10.19 -19.36 -6.04
C PRO A 30 -10.65 -20.72 -6.57
N ASP A 31 -11.86 -20.80 -7.14
CA ASP A 31 -12.42 -21.99 -7.77
C ASP A 31 -11.99 -22.18 -9.24
N GLY A 32 -11.13 -21.32 -9.75
CA GLY A 32 -10.63 -21.38 -11.13
C GLY A 32 -11.59 -20.81 -12.19
N THR A 33 -12.68 -20.13 -11.77
CA THR A 33 -13.67 -19.57 -12.69
C THR A 33 -13.69 -18.05 -12.67
N SER A 34 -14.41 -17.44 -13.62
CA SER A 34 -14.77 -16.02 -13.59
C SER A 34 -16.28 -15.85 -13.46
N ARG A 35 -16.69 -14.81 -12.76
CA ARG A 35 -18.10 -14.38 -12.59
C ARG A 35 -18.52 -13.29 -13.57
N CYS A 36 -17.57 -12.73 -14.30
CA CYS A 36 -17.80 -11.55 -15.14
C CYS A 36 -17.58 -11.86 -16.61
N SER A 37 -18.44 -11.28 -17.47
CA SER A 37 -18.28 -11.35 -18.92
C SER A 37 -18.68 -10.03 -19.56
N TYR A 38 -18.13 -9.73 -20.71
CA TYR A 38 -18.51 -8.62 -21.55
C TYR A 38 -18.61 -9.05 -23.00
N LYS A 39 -19.76 -8.83 -23.62
CA LYS A 39 -20.04 -9.26 -25.02
C LYS A 39 -19.66 -10.73 -25.29
N GLY A 40 -20.03 -11.62 -24.39
CA GLY A 40 -19.74 -13.06 -24.48
C GLY A 40 -18.28 -13.47 -24.20
N LYS A 41 -17.39 -12.55 -23.88
CA LYS A 41 -16.00 -12.83 -23.52
C LYS A 41 -15.83 -12.78 -22.01
N THR A 42 -15.11 -13.73 -21.45
CA THR A 42 -14.74 -13.75 -20.03
C THR A 42 -13.90 -12.54 -19.67
N LEU A 43 -14.25 -11.86 -18.58
CA LEU A 43 -13.44 -10.83 -17.95
C LEU A 43 -12.66 -11.44 -16.79
N PHE A 44 -11.39 -11.04 -16.68
CA PHE A 44 -10.53 -11.50 -15.59
C PHE A 44 -10.79 -10.73 -14.30
N HIS A 45 -10.65 -11.43 -13.20
CA HIS A 45 -10.77 -10.86 -11.86
C HIS A 45 -9.45 -10.23 -11.40
N TYR A 46 -9.53 -9.05 -10.81
CA TYR A 46 -8.42 -8.46 -10.07
C TYR A 46 -8.40 -8.98 -8.63
N MET A 47 -7.25 -9.46 -8.19
CA MET A 47 -7.02 -9.97 -6.82
C MET A 47 -7.96 -11.13 -6.42
N GLY A 48 -8.56 -11.84 -7.38
CA GLY A 48 -9.54 -12.90 -7.13
C GLY A 48 -10.86 -12.41 -6.51
N THR A 49 -11.16 -11.12 -6.61
CA THR A 49 -12.37 -10.51 -6.02
C THR A 49 -13.15 -9.62 -6.98
N SER A 50 -12.50 -8.68 -7.68
CA SER A 50 -13.14 -7.75 -8.62
C SER A 50 -14.34 -7.00 -8.03
N THR A 51 -14.06 -6.11 -7.09
CA THR A 51 -15.11 -5.37 -6.36
C THR A 51 -15.54 -4.06 -7.03
N PHE A 52 -15.02 -3.74 -8.22
CA PHE A 52 -15.46 -2.57 -9.00
C PHE A 52 -16.75 -2.89 -9.77
N ALA A 53 -17.81 -3.23 -9.03
CA ALA A 53 -19.10 -3.65 -9.51
C ALA A 53 -20.18 -3.37 -8.46
N ASN A 54 -21.46 -3.30 -8.88
CA ASN A 54 -22.59 -3.13 -7.97
C ASN A 54 -22.78 -4.34 -7.05
N TYR A 55 -22.47 -5.53 -7.55
CA TYR A 55 -22.53 -6.78 -6.81
C TYR A 55 -21.23 -7.55 -7.02
N THR A 56 -20.75 -8.20 -5.97
CA THR A 56 -19.57 -9.05 -6.04
C THR A 56 -19.79 -10.34 -5.24
N VAL A 57 -19.20 -11.42 -5.72
CA VAL A 57 -19.15 -12.70 -5.00
C VAL A 57 -17.70 -12.96 -4.64
N VAL A 58 -17.41 -13.02 -3.37
CA VAL A 58 -16.05 -13.22 -2.86
C VAL A 58 -16.05 -14.29 -1.77
N PRO A 59 -14.94 -15.01 -1.56
CA PRO A 59 -14.82 -15.91 -0.44
C PRO A 59 -15.00 -15.16 0.90
N GLU A 60 -15.78 -15.72 1.82
CA GLU A 60 -15.98 -15.13 3.14
C GLU A 60 -14.68 -14.77 3.85
N ILE A 61 -13.66 -15.61 3.69
CA ILE A 61 -12.33 -15.41 4.26
C ILE A 61 -11.62 -14.13 3.74
N ALA A 62 -12.07 -13.57 2.62
CA ALA A 62 -11.54 -12.32 2.07
C ALA A 62 -12.22 -11.08 2.65
N LEU A 63 -13.18 -11.25 3.54
CA LEU A 63 -13.98 -10.18 4.12
C LEU A 63 -13.61 -9.92 5.57
N ALA A 64 -13.66 -8.66 5.95
CA ALA A 64 -13.62 -8.24 7.35
C ALA A 64 -14.82 -7.34 7.64
N LYS A 65 -15.62 -7.67 8.66
CA LYS A 65 -16.70 -6.80 9.12
C LYS A 65 -16.09 -5.54 9.72
N ILE A 66 -16.54 -4.40 9.25
CA ILE A 66 -16.19 -3.09 9.80
C ILE A 66 -17.41 -2.50 10.50
N ARG A 67 -17.23 -1.40 11.21
CA ARG A 67 -18.32 -0.65 11.86
C ARG A 67 -19.33 -0.19 10.83
N ASP A 68 -20.61 -0.22 11.16
CA ASP A 68 -21.70 0.16 10.25
C ASP A 68 -21.70 1.69 9.96
N ASP A 69 -21.14 2.50 10.86
CA ASP A 69 -20.99 3.94 10.72
C ASP A 69 -19.67 4.36 10.01
N ALA A 70 -18.84 3.41 9.58
CA ALA A 70 -17.58 3.71 8.90
C ALA A 70 -17.86 4.33 7.52
N PRO A 71 -17.37 5.55 7.24
CA PRO A 71 -17.62 6.18 5.94
C PRO A 71 -16.89 5.42 4.83
N ALA A 72 -17.64 4.88 3.86
CA ALA A 72 -17.11 4.08 2.77
C ALA A 72 -16.01 4.80 1.96
N SER A 73 -16.14 6.13 1.80
CA SER A 73 -15.16 6.98 1.12
C SER A 73 -13.79 7.03 1.80
N LYS A 74 -13.68 6.60 3.05
CA LYS A 74 -12.41 6.51 3.80
C LYS A 74 -12.00 5.05 4.04
N ALA A 75 -12.98 4.19 4.36
CA ALA A 75 -12.73 2.78 4.63
C ALA A 75 -12.10 2.05 3.43
N CYS A 76 -12.42 2.46 2.20
CA CYS A 76 -11.88 1.85 0.98
C CYS A 76 -10.35 1.93 0.85
N TYR A 77 -9.68 2.85 1.54
CA TYR A 77 -8.21 2.95 1.52
C TYR A 77 -7.51 1.97 2.46
N ILE A 78 -8.22 1.47 3.49
CA ILE A 78 -7.62 0.65 4.54
C ILE A 78 -7.12 -0.70 4.00
N GLY A 79 -7.85 -1.30 3.07
CA GLY A 79 -7.53 -2.62 2.54
C GLY A 79 -6.23 -2.70 1.72
N CYS A 80 -5.64 -1.56 1.33
CA CYS A 80 -4.44 -1.54 0.50
C CYS A 80 -3.46 -0.43 0.91
N GLY A 81 -3.67 0.80 0.43
CA GLY A 81 -2.69 1.87 0.53
C GLY A 81 -2.29 2.24 1.95
N VAL A 82 -3.24 2.29 2.87
CA VAL A 82 -2.99 2.63 4.28
C VAL A 82 -2.14 1.55 4.95
N THR A 83 -2.59 0.30 4.90
CA THR A 83 -1.87 -0.81 5.53
C THR A 83 -0.52 -1.07 4.89
N THR A 84 -0.38 -0.89 3.58
CA THR A 84 0.90 -1.00 2.87
C THR A 84 1.89 0.05 3.37
N GLY A 85 1.49 1.32 3.38
CA GLY A 85 2.40 2.41 3.77
C GLY A 85 2.80 2.35 5.24
N ILE A 86 1.82 2.26 6.13
CA ILE A 86 2.09 2.19 7.59
C ILE A 86 2.84 0.91 7.94
N GLY A 87 2.45 -0.23 7.37
CA GLY A 87 3.10 -1.51 7.62
C GLY A 87 4.55 -1.57 7.13
N ALA A 88 4.88 -0.89 6.03
CA ALA A 88 6.26 -0.77 5.56
C ALA A 88 7.16 -0.09 6.60
N VAL A 89 6.66 0.92 7.29
CA VAL A 89 7.40 1.65 8.33
C VAL A 89 7.51 0.85 9.61
N ILE A 90 6.38 0.41 10.16
CA ILE A 90 6.31 -0.16 11.51
C ILE A 90 6.81 -1.62 11.52
N ASN A 91 6.39 -2.42 10.52
CA ASN A 91 6.65 -3.86 10.53
C ASN A 91 7.89 -4.25 9.73
N THR A 92 8.18 -3.58 8.62
CA THR A 92 9.28 -3.95 7.71
C THR A 92 10.54 -3.17 8.02
N ALA A 93 10.49 -1.84 7.92
CA ALA A 93 11.65 -0.97 8.20
C ALA A 93 11.93 -0.84 9.70
N LYS A 94 10.90 -1.00 10.54
CA LYS A 94 11.00 -0.87 12.01
C LYS A 94 11.64 0.46 12.40
N VAL A 95 11.11 1.53 11.81
CA VAL A 95 11.60 2.89 12.05
C VAL A 95 11.51 3.21 13.55
N GLU A 96 12.62 3.61 14.13
CA GLU A 96 12.75 3.95 15.55
C GLU A 96 12.34 5.41 15.81
N GLU A 97 11.99 5.71 17.05
CA GLU A 97 11.72 7.08 17.50
C GLU A 97 12.98 7.95 17.31
N GLY A 98 12.81 9.14 16.75
CA GLY A 98 13.90 10.06 16.46
C GLY A 98 14.64 9.78 15.13
N ALA A 99 14.29 8.73 14.40
CA ALA A 99 14.95 8.42 13.13
C ALA A 99 14.72 9.49 12.07
N SER A 100 15.70 9.70 11.20
CA SER A 100 15.57 10.44 9.96
C SER A 100 15.17 9.50 8.83
N THR A 101 14.18 9.89 8.03
CA THR A 101 13.60 9.03 6.99
C THR A 101 13.50 9.74 5.64
N VAL A 102 13.78 8.99 4.57
CA VAL A 102 13.60 9.45 3.19
C VAL A 102 12.59 8.56 2.49
N VAL A 103 11.53 9.15 1.95
CA VAL A 103 10.42 8.45 1.29
C VAL A 103 10.43 8.71 -0.20
N PHE A 104 10.78 7.70 -1.00
CA PHE A 104 10.79 7.78 -2.45
C PHE A 104 9.38 7.51 -3.01
N GLY A 105 8.83 8.48 -3.72
CA GLY A 105 7.47 8.47 -4.25
C GLY A 105 6.44 8.95 -3.23
N VAL A 106 5.88 10.13 -3.44
CA VAL A 106 4.88 10.78 -2.56
C VAL A 106 3.48 10.65 -3.15
N GLY A 107 3.17 9.47 -3.68
CA GLY A 107 1.81 9.08 -4.09
C GLY A 107 0.99 8.55 -2.93
N GLY A 108 -0.13 7.89 -3.23
CA GLY A 108 -1.04 7.34 -2.20
C GLY A 108 -0.34 6.47 -1.15
N SER A 109 0.50 5.52 -1.56
CA SER A 109 1.26 4.69 -0.63
C SER A 109 2.32 5.49 0.13
N GLY A 110 3.07 6.39 -0.56
CA GLY A 110 4.09 7.23 0.08
C GLY A 110 3.51 8.15 1.15
N LEU A 111 2.34 8.74 0.92
CA LEU A 111 1.65 9.54 1.94
C LEU A 111 1.30 8.71 3.18
N ASN A 112 0.97 7.44 3.02
CA ASN A 112 0.74 6.54 4.15
C ASN A 112 2.05 6.09 4.82
N VAL A 113 3.17 5.99 4.07
CA VAL A 113 4.51 5.81 4.66
C VAL A 113 4.85 7.00 5.55
N ILE A 114 4.58 8.24 5.11
CA ILE A 114 4.78 9.45 5.92
C ILE A 114 3.98 9.38 7.22
N GLN A 115 2.71 8.98 7.14
CA GLN A 115 1.89 8.79 8.34
C GLN A 115 2.47 7.72 9.26
N GLY A 116 2.98 6.62 8.70
CA GLY A 116 3.69 5.59 9.45
C GLY A 116 4.94 6.14 10.17
N CYS A 117 5.75 6.96 9.47
CA CYS A 117 6.91 7.62 10.06
C CYS A 117 6.53 8.54 11.22
N LYS A 118 5.43 9.30 11.08
CA LYS A 118 4.89 10.12 12.18
C LYS A 118 4.44 9.28 13.36
N LEU A 119 3.75 8.17 13.12
CA LEU A 119 3.35 7.23 14.18
C LEU A 119 4.54 6.62 14.90
N ALA A 120 5.62 6.34 14.17
CA ALA A 120 6.90 5.88 14.72
C ALA A 120 7.71 7.00 15.39
N LYS A 121 7.21 8.25 15.36
CA LYS A 121 7.88 9.45 15.89
C LYS A 121 9.24 9.72 15.26
N ALA A 122 9.38 9.49 13.96
CA ALA A 122 10.54 9.94 13.21
C ALA A 122 10.73 11.46 13.37
N SER A 123 11.98 11.90 13.58
CA SER A 123 12.32 13.32 13.79
C SER A 123 12.31 14.11 12.49
N VAL A 124 12.75 13.46 11.40
CA VAL A 124 12.88 14.06 10.07
C VAL A 124 12.23 13.16 9.04
N ILE A 125 11.36 13.72 8.20
CA ILE A 125 10.71 13.02 7.11
C ILE A 125 10.88 13.83 5.82
N VAL A 126 11.72 13.32 4.90
CA VAL A 126 11.97 13.92 3.58
C VAL A 126 11.28 13.12 2.51
N GLY A 127 10.59 13.77 1.58
CA GLY A 127 9.99 13.14 0.41
C GLY A 127 10.82 13.31 -0.85
N VAL A 128 10.74 12.36 -1.76
CA VAL A 128 11.32 12.44 -3.10
C VAL A 128 10.23 12.16 -4.11
N ASP A 129 9.94 13.11 -4.98
CA ASP A 129 8.97 12.96 -6.06
C ASP A 129 9.32 13.81 -7.27
N LEU A 130 8.98 13.34 -8.46
CA LEU A 130 9.17 14.07 -9.71
C LEU A 130 8.09 15.12 -9.96
N ASN A 131 6.92 14.95 -9.33
CA ASN A 131 5.78 15.85 -9.49
C ASN A 131 5.81 16.93 -8.41
N PRO A 132 6.04 18.21 -8.78
CA PRO A 132 6.12 19.31 -7.82
C PRO A 132 4.80 19.57 -7.07
N GLU A 133 3.66 19.17 -7.63
CA GLU A 133 2.35 19.34 -6.98
C GLU A 133 2.21 18.49 -5.71
N ARG A 134 3.03 17.46 -5.57
CA ARG A 134 3.03 16.59 -4.37
C ARG A 134 3.53 17.31 -3.11
N LYS A 135 4.30 18.38 -3.26
CA LYS A 135 4.86 19.13 -2.13
C LYS A 135 3.79 19.60 -1.15
N ASN A 136 2.78 20.29 -1.64
CA ASN A 136 1.74 20.89 -0.80
C ASN A 136 0.95 19.88 0.03
N ILE A 137 0.71 18.68 -0.55
CA ILE A 137 0.02 17.63 0.18
C ILE A 137 0.96 16.92 1.17
N ALA A 138 2.20 16.69 0.78
CA ALA A 138 3.20 16.03 1.61
C ALA A 138 3.50 16.80 2.90
N GLU A 139 3.62 18.12 2.80
CA GLU A 139 3.82 19.02 3.95
C GLU A 139 2.66 18.95 4.95
N LYS A 140 1.41 18.85 4.46
CA LYS A 140 0.23 18.65 5.33
C LYS A 140 0.28 17.31 6.07
N PHE A 141 0.95 16.31 5.50
CA PHE A 141 1.16 15.02 6.14
C PHE A 141 2.34 15.00 7.11
N GLY A 142 3.16 16.06 7.13
CA GLY A 142 4.24 16.25 8.11
C GLY A 142 5.64 16.04 7.57
N MET A 143 5.84 16.07 6.26
CA MET A 143 7.18 16.18 5.67
C MET A 143 7.77 17.57 5.89
N ILE A 144 9.07 17.60 6.11
CA ILE A 144 9.81 18.86 6.21
C ILE A 144 10.24 19.39 4.83
N ALA A 145 10.46 18.50 3.86
CA ALA A 145 10.87 18.84 2.51
C ALA A 145 10.43 17.78 1.50
N VAL A 146 10.18 18.21 0.27
CA VAL A 146 10.04 17.35 -0.90
C VAL A 146 11.10 17.75 -1.92
N VAL A 147 11.91 16.78 -2.32
CA VAL A 147 13.06 16.95 -3.20
C VAL A 147 12.72 16.34 -4.56
N ASN A 148 12.94 17.10 -5.65
CA ASN A 148 12.89 16.55 -6.98
C ASN A 148 14.29 16.02 -7.37
N PRO A 149 14.45 14.72 -7.62
CA PRO A 149 15.77 14.14 -7.91
C PRO A 149 16.41 14.68 -9.19
N LYS A 150 15.61 15.23 -10.12
CA LYS A 150 16.15 15.86 -11.34
C LYS A 150 16.95 17.14 -11.10
N ASP A 151 16.72 17.79 -9.95
CA ASP A 151 17.42 19.01 -9.58
C ASP A 151 18.81 18.73 -8.99
N TYR A 152 19.14 17.45 -8.76
CA TYR A 152 20.36 17.00 -8.08
C TYR A 152 21.06 15.88 -8.87
N PRO A 153 21.73 16.20 -10.00
CA PRO A 153 22.53 15.23 -10.75
C PRO A 153 23.79 14.81 -9.98
N ASP A 154 24.43 13.74 -10.40
CA ASP A 154 25.78 13.34 -10.01
C ASP A 154 26.00 13.20 -8.49
N ASN A 155 25.19 12.38 -7.81
CA ASN A 155 25.27 12.12 -6.36
C ASN A 155 24.92 13.32 -5.43
N LYS A 156 24.63 14.51 -5.96
CA LYS A 156 24.20 15.66 -5.15
C LYS A 156 22.90 15.43 -4.38
N LEU A 157 22.09 14.47 -4.84
CA LEU A 157 20.88 14.06 -4.13
C LEU A 157 21.21 13.46 -2.74
N GLN A 158 22.27 12.67 -2.64
CA GLN A 158 22.72 12.10 -1.37
C GLN A 158 23.23 13.19 -0.42
N GLU A 159 24.02 14.14 -0.93
CA GLU A 159 24.47 15.29 -0.15
C GLU A 159 23.29 16.10 0.39
N LYS A 160 22.27 16.31 -0.45
CA LYS A 160 21.04 16.99 -0.03
C LYS A 160 20.28 16.25 1.06
N PHE A 161 20.24 14.93 1.04
CA PHE A 161 19.65 14.17 2.13
C PHE A 161 20.44 14.32 3.43
N ILE A 162 21.75 14.26 3.37
CA ILE A 162 22.61 14.48 4.54
C ILE A 162 22.35 15.87 5.14
N GLU A 163 22.31 16.91 4.30
CA GLU A 163 21.99 18.28 4.74
C GLU A 163 20.64 18.39 5.45
N LEU A 164 19.62 17.69 4.95
CA LEU A 164 18.26 17.76 5.50
C LEU A 164 18.03 16.88 6.73
N THR A 165 18.93 15.93 7.00
CA THR A 165 18.78 14.93 8.07
C THR A 165 19.77 15.08 9.24
N ASN A 166 20.72 16.02 9.12
CA ASN A 166 21.62 16.45 10.19
C ASN A 166 20.98 17.66 10.95
#